data_126b689acad9d9995552a4725def1c0d
#
_entry.id   126b689acad9d9995552a4725def1c0d
#
_cell.length_a   1.000
_cell.length_b   1.000
_cell.length_c   1.000
_cell.angle_alpha   90.00
_cell.angle_beta   90.00
_cell.angle_gamma   90.00
#
_symmetry.space_group_name_H-M   'P 1'
#
loop_
_entity.id
_entity.type
_entity.pdbx_description
1 polymer ?
#
loop_
_entity_poly.entity_id
_entity_poly.type
_entity_poly.pdbx_seq_one_letter_code
_entity_poly.pdbx_strand_id
1 'polypeptide(L)'
;SRPLAPIAAVWALMHHLGYEGYVANAKKLLDIRNAIIDKVEAIDGLTTWPTHGPLLQIAGEGLDIQLVVGAMEQHGWKLLGVLNPPAIHLTIDVLSESSLEKFLADLETSVTDIRAGKIDTEGLLTYGGVAAEETAPKWLLSAVEIMGVDH
;
A
#
# COMPACT_ATOMS: atom_id res chain seq x y z
N SER A 1 -30.78 -8.21 -11.46
CA SER A 1 -31.26 -7.17 -10.52
C SER A 1 -30.19 -6.89 -9.49
N ARG A 2 -30.05 -5.65 -9.06
CA ARG A 2 -29.12 -5.27 -7.98
C ARG A 2 -29.90 -5.13 -6.68
N PRO A 3 -29.31 -5.48 -5.52
CA PRO A 3 -29.97 -5.27 -4.23
C PRO A 3 -30.19 -3.77 -3.99
N LEU A 4 -31.35 -3.41 -3.42
CA LEU A 4 -31.73 -2.01 -3.17
C LEU A 4 -31.02 -1.41 -1.93
N ALA A 5 -30.63 -2.24 -0.98
CA ALA A 5 -30.02 -1.76 0.26
C ALA A 5 -28.72 -0.93 0.06
N PRO A 6 -27.75 -1.31 -0.79
CA PRO A 6 -26.60 -0.46 -1.09
C PRO A 6 -26.98 0.88 -1.72
N ILE A 7 -28.01 0.91 -2.57
CA ILE A 7 -28.48 2.15 -3.21
C ILE A 7 -29.06 3.10 -2.16
N ALA A 8 -29.88 2.58 -1.25
CA ALA A 8 -30.44 3.37 -0.15
C ALA A 8 -29.35 3.88 0.79
N ALA A 9 -28.33 3.06 1.09
CA ALA A 9 -27.20 3.46 1.92
C ALA A 9 -26.39 4.61 1.29
N VAL A 10 -26.06 4.51 -0.01
CA VAL A 10 -25.37 5.59 -0.73
C VAL A 10 -26.20 6.87 -0.75
N TRP A 11 -27.50 6.76 -1.03
CA TRP A 11 -28.42 7.91 -1.02
C TRP A 11 -28.43 8.60 0.36
N ALA A 12 -28.58 7.83 1.44
CA ALA A 12 -28.57 8.35 2.80
C ALA A 12 -27.25 9.03 3.16
N LEU A 13 -26.11 8.42 2.77
CA LEU A 13 -24.78 9.00 2.99
C LEU A 13 -24.60 10.32 2.24
N MET A 14 -25.02 10.37 0.98
CA MET A 14 -24.94 11.59 0.18
C MET A 14 -25.76 12.74 0.78
N HIS A 15 -26.95 12.44 1.31
CA HIS A 15 -27.77 13.44 1.99
C HIS A 15 -27.22 13.83 3.36
N HIS A 16 -26.62 12.89 4.09
CA HIS A 16 -26.03 13.16 5.40
C HIS A 16 -24.78 14.06 5.30
N LEU A 17 -23.86 13.75 4.38
CA LEU A 17 -22.64 14.53 4.19
C LEU A 17 -22.88 15.83 3.42
N GLY A 18 -23.73 15.80 2.42
CA GLY A 18 -23.90 16.89 1.47
C GLY A 18 -22.59 17.21 0.72
N TYR A 19 -22.63 18.23 -0.13
CA TYR A 19 -21.47 18.65 -0.90
C TYR A 19 -20.28 19.07 -0.01
N GLU A 20 -20.56 19.88 1.03
CA GLU A 20 -19.53 20.40 1.94
C GLU A 20 -18.83 19.27 2.73
N GLY A 21 -19.58 18.26 3.14
CA GLY A 21 -19.00 17.08 3.82
C GLY A 21 -18.06 16.30 2.92
N TYR A 22 -18.41 16.11 1.64
CA TYR A 22 -17.50 15.47 0.68
C TYR A 22 -16.24 16.29 0.44
N VAL A 23 -16.37 17.62 0.29
CA VAL A 23 -15.21 18.51 0.12
C VAL A 23 -14.31 18.51 1.35
N ALA A 24 -14.89 18.51 2.56
CA ALA A 24 -14.12 18.45 3.79
C ALA A 24 -13.34 17.13 3.91
N ASN A 25 -14.01 16.00 3.61
CA ASN A 25 -13.35 14.68 3.61
C ASN A 25 -12.24 14.60 2.55
N ALA A 26 -12.45 15.14 1.35
CA ALA A 26 -11.43 15.17 0.31
C ALA A 26 -10.20 15.98 0.72
N LYS A 27 -10.39 17.15 1.35
CA LYS A 27 -9.27 17.95 1.88
C LYS A 27 -8.50 17.18 2.94
N LYS A 28 -9.20 16.63 3.93
CA LYS A 28 -8.58 15.83 5.01
C LYS A 28 -7.76 14.65 4.45
N LEU A 29 -8.30 13.96 3.46
CA LEU A 29 -7.61 12.87 2.78
C LEU A 29 -6.31 13.34 2.10
N LEU A 30 -6.34 14.49 1.42
CA LEU A 30 -5.16 15.08 0.80
C LEU A 30 -4.12 15.53 1.83
N ASP A 31 -4.56 16.06 2.96
CA ASP A 31 -3.66 16.47 4.06
C ASP A 31 -2.93 15.25 4.64
N ILE A 32 -3.64 14.15 4.90
CA ILE A 32 -3.04 12.87 5.35
C ILE A 32 -2.05 12.35 4.31
N ARG A 33 -2.46 12.34 3.04
CA ARG A 33 -1.60 11.89 1.93
C ARG A 33 -0.31 12.71 1.85
N ASN A 34 -0.40 14.02 1.92
CA ASN A 34 0.76 14.90 1.84
C ASN A 34 1.70 14.68 3.03
N ALA A 35 1.17 14.51 4.24
CA ALA A 35 1.99 14.18 5.42
C ALA A 35 2.75 12.85 5.26
N ILE A 36 2.15 11.85 4.61
CA ILE A 36 2.84 10.59 4.29
C ILE A 36 3.94 10.84 3.26
N ILE A 37 3.67 11.59 2.20
CA ILE A 37 4.66 11.91 1.16
C ILE A 37 5.87 12.62 1.78
N ASP A 38 5.62 13.69 2.54
CA ASP A 38 6.68 14.49 3.15
C ASP A 38 7.59 13.65 4.06
N LYS A 39 7.00 12.73 4.82
CA LYS A 39 7.78 11.84 5.69
C LYS A 39 8.53 10.76 4.90
N VAL A 40 7.90 10.15 3.90
CA VAL A 40 8.52 9.13 3.06
C VAL A 40 9.72 9.69 2.32
N GLU A 41 9.59 10.87 1.71
CA GLU A 41 10.68 11.55 1.00
C GLU A 41 11.81 12.00 1.93
N ALA A 42 11.54 12.15 3.23
CA ALA A 42 12.57 12.42 4.24
C ALA A 42 13.33 11.18 4.70
N ILE A 43 12.82 9.98 4.43
CA ILE A 43 13.49 8.72 4.77
C ILE A 43 14.40 8.33 3.61
N ASP A 44 15.72 8.37 3.84
CA ASP A 44 16.69 7.96 2.84
C ASP A 44 16.42 6.53 2.32
N GLY A 45 16.42 6.33 1.00
CA GLY A 45 16.12 5.06 0.33
C GLY A 45 14.64 4.77 0.08
N LEU A 46 13.74 5.70 0.43
CA LEU A 46 12.35 5.66 0.01
C LEU A 46 12.03 6.84 -0.92
N THR A 47 11.10 6.62 -1.83
CA THR A 47 10.54 7.67 -2.69
C THR A 47 9.08 7.41 -2.96
N THR A 48 8.34 8.40 -3.43
CA THR A 48 6.95 8.26 -3.82
C THR A 48 6.79 8.44 -5.32
N TRP A 49 5.90 7.65 -5.93
CA TRP A 49 5.57 7.86 -7.33
C TRP A 49 4.40 8.85 -7.47
N PRO A 50 4.40 9.66 -8.55
CA PRO A 50 3.31 10.59 -8.82
C PRO A 50 1.98 9.86 -8.94
N THR A 51 1.06 10.16 -8.04
CA THR A 51 -0.30 9.62 -8.02
C THR A 51 -1.30 10.73 -7.72
N HIS A 52 -2.58 10.48 -7.97
CA HIS A 52 -3.64 11.43 -7.71
C HIS A 52 -4.71 10.82 -6.78
N GLY A 53 -5.41 11.68 -6.06
CA GLY A 53 -6.49 11.27 -5.15
C GLY A 53 -5.98 10.46 -3.96
N PRO A 54 -6.71 9.40 -3.54
CA PRO A 54 -6.43 8.64 -2.33
C PRO A 54 -5.33 7.59 -2.46
N LEU A 55 -4.76 7.45 -3.64
CA LEU A 55 -3.76 6.43 -3.91
C LEU A 55 -2.36 7.00 -3.73
N LEU A 56 -1.47 6.20 -3.15
CA LEU A 56 -0.05 6.50 -3.01
C LEU A 56 0.76 5.23 -3.26
N GLN A 57 1.89 5.38 -3.92
CA GLN A 57 2.86 4.31 -4.09
C GLN A 57 4.20 4.74 -3.50
N ILE A 58 4.78 3.87 -2.67
CA ILE A 58 6.10 4.06 -2.06
C ILE A 58 7.04 3.04 -2.69
N ALA A 59 8.12 3.51 -3.25
CA ALA A 59 9.16 2.68 -3.86
C ALA A 59 10.46 2.78 -3.09
N GLY A 60 11.34 1.79 -3.25
CA GLY A 60 12.69 1.79 -2.68
C GLY A 60 13.71 2.32 -3.67
N GLU A 61 14.60 3.20 -3.23
CA GLU A 61 15.81 3.61 -3.95
C GLU A 61 17.04 2.98 -3.29
N GLY A 62 17.53 1.87 -3.87
CA GLY A 62 18.61 1.09 -3.27
C GLY A 62 18.21 0.30 -2.02
N LEU A 63 16.91 0.18 -1.75
CA LEU A 63 16.31 -0.58 -0.67
C LEU A 63 15.26 -1.53 -1.24
N ASP A 64 15.31 -2.79 -0.83
CA ASP A 64 14.26 -3.74 -1.21
C ASP A 64 12.96 -3.41 -0.48
N ILE A 65 12.00 -2.88 -1.21
CA ILE A 65 10.72 -2.45 -0.67
C ILE A 65 9.88 -3.62 -0.11
N GLN A 66 10.12 -4.86 -0.57
CA GLN A 66 9.42 -6.03 -0.06
C GLN A 66 9.89 -6.38 1.36
N LEU A 67 11.15 -6.10 1.70
CA LEU A 67 11.63 -6.22 3.07
C LEU A 67 10.95 -5.21 3.99
N VAL A 68 10.68 -3.99 3.49
CA VAL A 68 9.92 -2.98 4.24
C VAL A 68 8.49 -3.46 4.49
N VAL A 69 7.83 -4.06 3.49
CA VAL A 69 6.49 -4.65 3.67
C VAL A 69 6.50 -5.68 4.80
N GLY A 70 7.45 -6.62 4.79
CA GLY A 70 7.56 -7.65 5.81
C GLY A 70 7.90 -7.10 7.19
N ALA A 71 8.78 -6.10 7.28
CA ALA A 71 9.11 -5.44 8.53
C ALA A 71 7.91 -4.71 9.13
N MET A 72 7.14 -4.02 8.31
CA MET A 72 5.91 -3.34 8.72
C MET A 72 4.84 -4.34 9.18
N GLU A 73 4.80 -5.56 8.63
CA GLU A 73 3.90 -6.60 9.10
C GLU A 73 4.22 -7.03 10.54
N GLN A 74 5.50 -7.04 10.95
CA GLN A 74 5.89 -7.31 12.34
C GLN A 74 5.38 -6.25 13.31
N HIS A 75 5.17 -5.01 12.84
CA HIS A 75 4.52 -3.93 13.58
C HIS A 75 2.97 -3.98 13.51
N GLY A 76 2.42 -5.00 12.83
CA GLY A 76 0.97 -5.21 12.70
C GLY A 76 0.31 -4.51 11.51
N TRP A 77 1.10 -3.93 10.59
CA TRP A 77 0.60 -3.30 9.36
C TRP A 77 0.46 -4.31 8.25
N LYS A 78 -0.71 -4.39 7.64
CA LYS A 78 -0.94 -5.21 6.44
C LYS A 78 -0.87 -4.32 5.22
N LEU A 79 0.27 -4.29 4.57
CA LEU A 79 0.52 -3.48 3.39
C LEU A 79 0.39 -4.31 2.12
N LEU A 80 -0.08 -3.69 1.05
CA LEU A 80 -0.12 -4.32 -0.26
C LEU A 80 1.20 -4.07 -0.99
N GLY A 81 2.04 -5.10 -1.07
CA GLY A 81 3.25 -5.09 -1.89
C GLY A 81 2.91 -5.32 -3.37
N VAL A 82 3.49 -4.51 -4.24
CA VAL A 82 3.47 -4.67 -5.70
C VAL A 82 4.84 -5.19 -6.13
N LEU A 83 4.88 -6.14 -7.06
CA LEU A 83 6.12 -6.80 -7.46
C LEU A 83 6.77 -6.17 -8.71
N ASN A 84 5.97 -5.70 -9.64
CA ASN A 84 6.49 -5.17 -10.89
C ASN A 84 5.76 -3.91 -11.34
N PRO A 85 6.40 -2.73 -11.23
CA PRO A 85 7.64 -2.49 -10.48
C PRO A 85 7.43 -2.62 -8.97
N PRO A 86 8.49 -2.92 -8.18
CA PRO A 86 8.35 -3.14 -6.74
C PRO A 86 7.95 -1.86 -6.01
N ALA A 87 6.84 -1.92 -5.27
CA ALA A 87 6.31 -0.79 -4.51
C ALA A 87 5.37 -1.24 -3.38
N ILE A 88 5.12 -0.37 -2.42
CA ILE A 88 3.99 -0.46 -1.50
C ILE A 88 2.84 0.35 -2.09
N HIS A 89 1.68 -0.25 -2.22
CA HIS A 89 0.46 0.44 -2.63
C HIS A 89 -0.40 0.78 -1.42
N LEU A 90 -0.64 2.07 -1.20
CA LEU A 90 -1.50 2.56 -0.14
C LEU A 90 -2.78 3.16 -0.71
N THR A 91 -3.90 2.82 -0.10
CA THR A 91 -5.17 3.53 -0.26
C THR A 91 -5.44 4.28 1.03
N ILE A 92 -5.46 5.60 0.94
CA ILE A 92 -5.62 6.50 2.08
C ILE A 92 -7.09 6.83 2.24
N ASP A 93 -7.59 6.79 3.47
CA ASP A 93 -8.93 7.23 3.84
C ASP A 93 -8.89 8.19 5.04
N VAL A 94 -10.03 8.75 5.40
CA VAL A 94 -10.13 9.71 6.51
C VAL A 94 -9.94 9.05 7.89
N LEU A 95 -10.03 7.72 7.97
CA LEU A 95 -9.79 6.97 9.21
C LEU A 95 -8.28 6.77 9.46
N SER A 96 -7.46 6.93 8.42
CA SER A 96 -6.01 6.81 8.52
C SER A 96 -5.36 7.87 9.42
N GLU A 97 -6.05 8.99 9.69
CA GLU A 97 -5.54 10.07 10.54
C GLU A 97 -5.15 9.57 11.95
N SER A 98 -5.99 8.73 12.57
CA SER A 98 -5.75 8.24 13.94
C SER A 98 -4.55 7.32 14.09
N SER A 99 -4.09 6.73 13.00
CA SER A 99 -2.95 5.79 12.97
C SER A 99 -1.73 6.35 12.25
N LEU A 100 -1.84 7.57 11.70
CA LEU A 100 -0.81 8.18 10.84
C LEU A 100 0.57 8.28 11.53
N GLU A 101 0.61 8.85 12.74
CA GLU A 101 1.87 9.04 13.47
C GLU A 101 2.57 7.70 13.75
N LYS A 102 1.80 6.71 14.19
CA LYS A 102 2.34 5.36 14.44
C LYS A 102 2.84 4.72 13.15
N PHE A 103 2.09 4.82 12.05
CA PHE A 103 2.49 4.29 10.75
C PHE A 103 3.84 4.87 10.30
N LEU A 104 3.99 6.20 10.38
CA LEU A 104 5.20 6.88 9.94
C LEU A 104 6.41 6.55 10.83
N ALA A 105 6.22 6.43 12.14
CA ALA A 105 7.27 6.02 13.07
C ALA A 105 7.72 4.57 12.84
N ASP A 106 6.78 3.66 12.64
CA ASP A 106 7.07 2.24 12.37
C ASP A 106 7.78 2.09 11.00
N LEU A 107 7.39 2.88 9.99
CA LEU A 107 8.04 2.88 8.67
C LEU A 107 9.52 3.30 8.78
N GLU A 108 9.81 4.39 9.48
CA GLU A 108 11.17 4.87 9.70
C GLU A 108 12.01 3.85 10.48
N THR A 109 11.42 3.23 11.50
CA THR A 109 12.06 2.18 12.30
C THR A 109 12.37 0.96 11.42
N SER A 110 11.40 0.51 10.62
CA SER A 110 11.55 -0.63 9.72
C SER A 110 12.71 -0.43 8.73
N VAL A 111 12.79 0.74 8.10
CA VAL A 111 13.90 1.07 7.18
C VAL A 111 15.24 1.08 7.91
N THR A 112 15.29 1.66 9.11
CA THR A 112 16.51 1.72 9.92
C THR A 112 16.99 0.32 10.31
N ASP A 113 16.09 -0.57 10.71
CA ASP A 113 16.42 -1.92 11.14
C ASP A 113 16.82 -2.83 9.96
N ILE A 114 16.21 -2.66 8.77
CA ILE A 114 16.65 -3.32 7.54
C ILE A 114 18.10 -2.92 7.21
N ARG A 115 18.41 -1.63 7.24
CA ARG A 115 19.78 -1.13 6.96
C ARG A 115 20.80 -1.58 7.97
N ALA A 116 20.39 -1.74 9.22
CA ALA A 116 21.25 -2.26 10.29
C ALA A 116 21.42 -3.80 10.22
N GLY A 117 20.78 -4.48 9.28
CA GLY A 117 20.82 -5.93 9.15
C GLY A 117 20.18 -6.68 10.34
N LYS A 118 19.25 -6.03 11.04
CA LYS A 118 18.57 -6.60 12.20
C LYS A 118 17.34 -7.44 11.85
N ILE A 119 16.84 -7.32 10.62
CA ILE A 119 15.64 -8.01 10.17
C ILE A 119 16.07 -9.30 9.48
N ASP A 120 15.56 -10.42 9.99
CA ASP A 120 15.70 -11.73 9.34
C ASP A 120 14.83 -11.75 8.10
N THR A 121 15.46 -11.95 6.95
CA THR A 121 14.79 -11.94 5.64
C THR A 121 14.23 -13.28 5.23
N GLU A 122 14.61 -14.39 5.91
CA GLU A 122 14.20 -15.73 5.51
C GLU A 122 12.70 -16.03 5.68
N GLY A 123 11.98 -15.24 6.50
CA GLY A 123 10.54 -15.41 6.74
C GLY A 123 9.63 -14.40 6.06
N LEU A 124 10.16 -13.32 5.49
CA LEU A 124 9.37 -12.15 5.09
C LEU A 124 8.75 -12.24 3.68
N LEU A 125 9.16 -13.19 2.86
CA LEU A 125 8.74 -13.29 1.45
C LEU A 125 7.39 -14.01 1.24
N THR A 126 6.64 -14.31 2.29
CA THR A 126 5.48 -15.22 2.20
C THR A 126 4.13 -14.53 2.06
N TYR A 127 4.01 -13.20 2.15
CA TYR A 127 2.69 -12.55 2.13
C TYR A 127 2.50 -11.65 0.89
N GLY A 128 1.55 -12.06 0.03
CA GLY A 128 1.01 -11.22 -1.06
C GLY A 128 1.75 -11.27 -2.39
N GLY A 129 2.90 -11.89 -2.46
CA GLY A 129 3.59 -12.18 -3.71
C GLY A 129 3.23 -13.57 -4.21
N VAL A 130 2.82 -13.68 -5.46
CA VAL A 130 3.04 -14.94 -6.19
C VAL A 130 4.54 -15.20 -6.05
N ALA A 131 4.89 -16.32 -5.46
CA ALA A 131 6.28 -16.72 -5.27
C ALA A 131 7.07 -16.46 -6.56
N ALA A 132 8.32 -16.03 -6.40
CA ALA A 132 9.26 -15.90 -7.51
C ALA A 132 9.13 -17.08 -8.47
N GLU A 133 9.41 -16.89 -9.73
CA GLU A 133 9.22 -17.85 -10.83
C GLU A 133 9.58 -19.33 -10.54
N GLU A 134 10.43 -19.57 -9.54
CA GLU A 134 10.83 -20.92 -9.10
C GLU A 134 9.74 -21.73 -8.38
N THR A 135 8.68 -21.12 -7.88
CA THR A 135 7.63 -21.79 -7.10
C THR A 135 6.24 -21.69 -7.72
N ALA A 136 6.10 -21.07 -8.88
CA ALA A 136 4.82 -21.03 -9.60
C ALA A 136 4.39 -22.48 -9.95
N PRO A 137 3.18 -22.93 -9.54
CA PRO A 137 2.72 -24.26 -9.89
C PRO A 137 2.75 -24.46 -11.41
N LYS A 138 3.21 -25.61 -11.89
CA LYS A 138 3.34 -25.90 -13.33
C LYS A 138 2.06 -25.65 -14.14
N TRP A 139 0.88 -25.77 -13.49
CA TRP A 139 -0.39 -25.47 -14.14
C TRP A 139 -0.60 -23.96 -14.42
N LEU A 140 -0.01 -23.07 -13.58
CA LEU A 140 -0.08 -21.63 -13.79
C LEU A 140 0.80 -21.21 -14.97
N LEU A 141 1.99 -21.80 -15.09
CA LEU A 141 2.89 -21.55 -16.22
C LEU A 141 2.26 -22.02 -17.55
N SER A 142 1.62 -23.20 -17.55
CA SER A 142 0.89 -23.68 -18.73
C SER A 142 -0.34 -22.81 -19.08
N ALA A 143 -1.00 -22.20 -18.11
CA ALA A 143 -2.13 -21.30 -18.37
C ALA A 143 -1.68 -19.99 -19.04
N VAL A 144 -0.51 -19.45 -18.67
CA VAL A 144 0.07 -18.26 -19.30
C VAL A 144 0.48 -18.54 -20.74
N GLU A 145 1.07 -19.70 -21.01
CA GLU A 145 1.46 -20.16 -22.35
C GLU A 145 0.24 -20.32 -23.28
N ILE A 146 -0.87 -20.86 -22.76
CA ILE A 146 -2.13 -21.02 -23.51
C ILE A 146 -2.78 -19.66 -23.83
N MET A 147 -2.61 -18.66 -22.96
CA MET A 147 -3.18 -17.32 -23.17
C MET A 147 -2.36 -16.44 -24.11
N GLY A 148 -1.22 -16.90 -24.62
CA GLY A 148 -0.42 -16.22 -25.65
C GLY A 148 0.09 -14.84 -25.22
N VAL A 149 0.43 -14.66 -23.97
CA VAL A 149 1.05 -13.43 -23.47
C VAL A 149 2.54 -13.53 -23.78
N ASP A 150 2.93 -13.05 -24.96
CA ASP A 150 4.34 -12.86 -25.32
C ASP A 150 4.96 -11.77 -24.45
N HIS A 151 6.17 -12.03 -23.95
CA HIS A 151 7.00 -11.13 -23.15
C HIS A 151 7.60 -10.00 -23.97
#